data_c7b00ea45e110f98c103ad447347b85b
#
_entry.id   c7b00ea45e110f98c103ad447347b85b
#
_cell.length_a   1.000
_cell.length_b   1.000
_cell.length_c   1.000
_cell.angle_alpha   90.00
_cell.angle_beta   90.00
_cell.angle_gamma   90.00
#
_symmetry.space_group_name_H-M   'P 1'
#
loop_
_entity.id
_entity.type
_entity.pdbx_description
1 polymer ?
#
loop_
_entity_poly.entity_id
_entity_poly.type
_entity_poly.pdbx_seq_one_letter_code
_entity_poly.pdbx_strand_id
1 'polypeptide(L)'
;MPAKYSLDKQMLLRFLSAELILTDPANGFKGMIGKVEELMKTIPNSHCLNQVTNPANPDAHFKWTGPEIWKDTAGKVDMFVAAVGSGGTLTGVGKYLKMKNPSIKIVCVEPSESAVISGGSLGSHKIQGTGPGFIPEVLDTSVIDEVVTVSTEEAMVMARRLAREEGLLVGISSGANVAACIKIAAREGNEGKMIVTIFPSAGERYMNSDLFALVREECENMTF
;
A
#
# COMPACT_ATOMS: atom_id res chain seq x y z
N MET A 1 -12.61 10.68 8.44
CA MET A 1 -11.94 9.35 8.42
C MET A 1 -12.61 8.40 9.39
N PRO A 2 -12.60 7.08 9.17
CA PRO A 2 -13.11 6.11 10.15
C PRO A 2 -12.37 6.20 11.50
N ALA A 3 -13.11 6.16 12.62
CA ALA A 3 -12.54 6.32 13.97
C ALA A 3 -11.52 5.22 14.34
N LYS A 4 -11.57 4.06 13.64
CA LYS A 4 -10.61 2.96 13.83
C LYS A 4 -9.21 3.21 13.27
N TYR A 5 -9.00 4.27 12.49
CA TYR A 5 -7.67 4.60 11.96
C TYR A 5 -6.73 5.03 13.09
N SER A 6 -5.43 4.78 12.90
CA SER A 6 -4.44 4.96 13.96
C SER A 6 -4.49 6.37 14.56
N LEU A 7 -4.33 6.45 15.87
CA LEU A 7 -4.30 7.71 16.62
C LEU A 7 -3.23 8.67 16.06
N ASP A 8 -2.08 8.14 15.65
CA ASP A 8 -0.98 8.93 15.06
C ASP A 8 -1.45 9.75 13.86
N LYS A 9 -2.25 9.14 12.97
CA LYS A 9 -2.80 9.84 11.79
C LYS A 9 -3.80 10.91 12.18
N GLN A 10 -4.64 10.64 13.19
CA GLN A 10 -5.59 11.62 13.72
C GLN A 10 -4.84 12.80 14.34
N MET A 11 -3.82 12.52 15.17
CA MET A 11 -2.97 13.54 15.80
C MET A 11 -2.26 14.38 14.75
N LEU A 12 -1.65 13.77 13.74
CA LEU A 12 -0.94 14.49 12.67
C LEU A 12 -1.87 15.47 11.93
N LEU A 13 -3.07 15.02 11.55
CA LEU A 13 -4.05 15.88 10.88
C LEU A 13 -4.45 17.06 11.77
N ARG A 14 -4.72 16.81 13.04
CA ARG A 14 -5.05 17.86 14.01
C ARG A 14 -3.89 18.82 14.25
N PHE A 15 -2.67 18.30 14.35
CA PHE A 15 -1.46 19.11 14.50
C PHE A 15 -1.24 20.05 13.31
N LEU A 16 -1.59 19.61 12.11
CA LEU A 16 -1.57 20.42 10.90
C LEU A 16 -2.81 21.32 10.75
N SER A 17 -3.59 21.49 11.81
CA SER A 17 -4.79 22.35 11.88
C SER A 17 -5.94 21.89 10.97
N ALA A 18 -5.94 20.64 10.52
CA ALA A 18 -7.08 20.10 9.79
C ALA A 18 -8.27 19.89 10.73
N GLU A 19 -9.46 20.29 10.29
CA GLU A 19 -10.70 19.87 10.93
C GLU A 19 -10.93 18.39 10.70
N LEU A 20 -11.01 17.61 11.77
CA LEU A 20 -11.12 16.16 11.69
C LEU A 20 -12.53 15.70 12.05
N ILE A 21 -13.20 15.09 11.10
CA ILE A 21 -14.51 14.45 11.31
C ILE A 21 -14.32 12.94 11.29
N LEU A 22 -14.70 12.30 12.40
CA LEU A 22 -14.65 10.84 12.53
C LEU A 22 -15.97 10.23 12.08
N THR A 23 -15.90 9.13 11.33
CA THR A 23 -17.05 8.32 10.92
C THR A 23 -17.07 7.00 11.66
N ASP A 24 -18.27 6.43 11.84
CA ASP A 24 -18.43 5.13 12.49
C ASP A 24 -17.72 4.04 11.67
N PRO A 25 -16.80 3.29 12.28
CA PRO A 25 -16.11 2.19 11.62
C PRO A 25 -17.03 1.08 11.08
N ALA A 26 -18.19 0.88 11.70
CA ALA A 26 -19.18 -0.10 11.26
C ALA A 26 -19.71 0.19 9.84
N ASN A 27 -19.76 1.46 9.45
CA ASN A 27 -20.18 1.89 8.11
C ASN A 27 -19.08 1.77 7.04
N GLY A 28 -17.86 1.41 7.43
CA GLY A 28 -16.72 1.15 6.55
C GLY A 28 -16.39 2.31 5.61
N PHE A 29 -15.85 1.97 4.45
CA PHE A 29 -15.48 2.93 3.42
C PHE A 29 -16.70 3.70 2.85
N LYS A 30 -17.82 3.00 2.66
CA LYS A 30 -19.06 3.60 2.14
C LYS A 30 -19.59 4.71 3.05
N GLY A 31 -19.57 4.49 4.37
CA GLY A 31 -19.98 5.52 5.34
C GLY A 31 -19.07 6.73 5.34
N MET A 32 -17.76 6.53 5.15
CA MET A 32 -16.80 7.63 5.02
C MET A 32 -17.09 8.46 3.75
N ILE A 33 -17.29 7.83 2.60
CA ILE A 33 -17.60 8.54 1.35
C ILE A 33 -18.93 9.29 1.45
N GLY A 34 -19.98 8.68 2.01
CA GLY A 34 -21.26 9.37 2.22
C GLY A 34 -21.13 10.63 3.08
N LYS A 35 -20.24 10.61 4.10
CA LYS A 35 -19.97 11.81 4.90
C LYS A 35 -19.19 12.86 4.11
N VAL A 36 -18.27 12.48 3.23
CA VAL A 36 -17.59 13.43 2.32
C VAL A 36 -18.58 14.10 1.40
N GLU A 37 -19.52 13.35 0.80
CA GLU A 37 -20.54 13.89 -0.09
C GLU A 37 -21.49 14.87 0.63
N GLU A 38 -21.87 14.56 1.88
CA GLU A 38 -22.65 15.47 2.73
C GLU A 38 -21.91 16.79 2.97
N LEU A 39 -20.63 16.71 3.35
CA LEU A 39 -19.80 17.87 3.62
C LEU A 39 -19.60 18.73 2.35
N MET A 40 -19.38 18.13 1.20
CA MET A 40 -19.25 18.86 -0.06
C MET A 40 -20.51 19.61 -0.45
N LYS A 41 -21.70 19.18 0.00
CA LYS A 41 -22.96 19.90 -0.22
C LYS A 41 -23.13 21.08 0.74
N THR A 42 -22.52 21.03 1.92
CA THR A 42 -22.70 22.02 2.98
C THR A 42 -21.58 23.05 3.08
N ILE A 43 -20.36 22.67 2.65
CA ILE A 43 -19.19 23.56 2.70
C ILE A 43 -18.97 24.18 1.32
N PRO A 44 -19.16 25.50 1.17
CA PRO A 44 -18.94 26.19 -0.11
C PRO A 44 -17.50 26.04 -0.61
N ASN A 45 -17.31 25.94 -1.92
CA ASN A 45 -16.01 25.84 -2.58
C ASN A 45 -15.15 24.67 -2.09
N SER A 46 -15.74 23.62 -1.51
CA SER A 46 -15.05 22.40 -1.12
C SER A 46 -14.81 21.49 -2.32
N HIS A 47 -13.70 20.72 -2.26
CA HIS A 47 -13.33 19.77 -3.28
C HIS A 47 -12.75 18.49 -2.66
N CYS A 48 -13.16 17.33 -3.19
CA CYS A 48 -12.60 16.04 -2.81
C CYS A 48 -11.68 15.51 -3.92
N LEU A 49 -10.42 15.24 -3.60
CA LEU A 49 -9.46 14.69 -4.58
C LEU A 49 -9.76 13.24 -4.96
N ASN A 50 -10.46 12.51 -4.12
CA ASN A 50 -10.96 11.14 -4.32
C ASN A 50 -9.97 10.21 -5.06
N GLN A 51 -8.91 9.81 -4.39
CA GLN A 51 -7.82 9.00 -4.96
C GLN A 51 -8.25 7.65 -5.55
N VAL A 52 -9.43 7.15 -5.24
CA VAL A 52 -9.90 5.84 -5.73
C VAL A 52 -10.64 5.92 -7.07
N THR A 53 -11.05 7.12 -7.49
CA THR A 53 -11.73 7.36 -8.78
C THR A 53 -11.00 8.39 -9.65
N ASN A 54 -10.13 9.22 -9.06
CA ASN A 54 -9.45 10.30 -9.78
C ASN A 54 -8.31 9.79 -10.67
N PRO A 55 -8.40 9.94 -12.01
CA PRO A 55 -7.37 9.46 -12.93
C PRO A 55 -6.02 10.16 -12.77
N ALA A 56 -5.96 11.33 -12.14
CA ALA A 56 -4.69 12.00 -11.82
C ALA A 56 -3.78 11.15 -10.91
N ASN A 57 -4.35 10.24 -10.13
CA ASN A 57 -3.60 9.33 -9.28
C ASN A 57 -2.72 8.37 -10.13
N PRO A 58 -3.23 7.48 -10.98
CA PRO A 58 -2.38 6.64 -11.81
C PRO A 58 -1.57 7.46 -12.84
N ASP A 59 -2.07 8.59 -13.31
CA ASP A 59 -1.37 9.47 -14.26
C ASP A 59 -0.05 10.03 -13.67
N ALA A 60 -0.05 10.39 -12.40
CA ALA A 60 1.16 10.82 -11.70
C ALA A 60 2.24 9.71 -11.71
N HIS A 61 1.86 8.48 -11.45
CA HIS A 61 2.79 7.35 -11.47
C HIS A 61 3.25 6.97 -12.89
N PHE A 62 2.38 7.15 -13.88
CA PHE A 62 2.75 6.97 -15.28
C PHE A 62 3.77 8.02 -15.74
N LYS A 63 3.59 9.28 -15.32
CA LYS A 63 4.44 10.40 -15.75
C LYS A 63 5.78 10.50 -15.00
N TRP A 64 5.83 10.05 -13.75
CA TRP A 64 7.01 10.24 -12.91
C TRP A 64 7.57 8.92 -12.36
N THR A 65 6.83 8.16 -11.57
CA THR A 65 7.35 6.96 -10.90
C THR A 65 7.80 5.88 -11.89
N GLY A 66 7.03 5.62 -12.93
CA GLY A 66 7.38 4.65 -13.97
C GLY A 66 8.66 5.03 -14.72
N PRO A 67 8.81 6.29 -15.21
CA PRO A 67 10.05 6.78 -15.82
C PRO A 67 11.27 6.71 -14.90
N GLU A 68 11.13 7.03 -13.62
CA GLU A 68 12.22 6.93 -12.63
C GLU A 68 12.67 5.47 -12.49
N ILE A 69 11.75 4.53 -12.27
CA ILE A 69 12.08 3.10 -12.18
C ILE A 69 12.80 2.63 -13.46
N TRP A 70 12.29 2.98 -14.63
CA TRP A 70 12.90 2.60 -15.90
C TRP A 70 14.32 3.13 -16.05
N LYS A 71 14.54 4.39 -15.69
CA LYS A 71 15.84 5.06 -15.76
C LYS A 71 16.82 4.44 -14.75
N ASP A 72 16.41 4.26 -13.49
CA ASP A 72 17.30 3.83 -12.42
C ASP A 72 17.68 2.35 -12.56
N THR A 73 16.84 1.56 -13.23
CA THR A 73 17.15 0.16 -13.58
C THR A 73 17.87 0.02 -14.93
N ALA A 74 18.16 1.14 -15.62
CA ALA A 74 18.67 1.15 -17.01
C ALA A 74 17.83 0.27 -17.95
N GLY A 75 16.51 0.19 -17.72
CA GLY A 75 15.58 -0.60 -18.50
C GLY A 75 15.66 -2.12 -18.27
N LYS A 76 16.38 -2.59 -17.25
CA LYS A 76 16.62 -4.01 -16.98
C LYS A 76 15.59 -4.65 -16.04
N VAL A 77 14.55 -3.92 -15.64
CA VAL A 77 13.50 -4.45 -14.78
C VAL A 77 12.75 -5.60 -15.48
N ASP A 78 12.67 -6.75 -14.81
CA ASP A 78 11.91 -7.91 -15.27
C ASP A 78 10.52 -7.97 -14.65
N MET A 79 10.40 -7.56 -13.38
CA MET A 79 9.15 -7.60 -12.64
C MET A 79 8.98 -6.36 -11.77
N PHE A 80 7.77 -5.83 -11.73
CA PHE A 80 7.37 -4.77 -10.79
C PHE A 80 6.32 -5.32 -9.83
N VAL A 81 6.58 -5.22 -8.54
CA VAL A 81 5.75 -5.79 -7.47
C VAL A 81 5.25 -4.66 -6.57
N ALA A 82 3.95 -4.52 -6.41
CA ALA A 82 3.41 -3.50 -5.50
C ALA A 82 2.06 -3.90 -4.91
N ALA A 83 1.87 -3.58 -3.63
CA ALA A 83 0.59 -3.73 -2.95
C ALA A 83 -0.40 -2.65 -3.40
N VAL A 84 -1.68 -3.04 -3.43
CA VAL A 84 -2.76 -2.18 -3.88
C VAL A 84 -3.54 -1.60 -2.71
N GLY A 85 -3.48 -0.26 -2.59
CA GLY A 85 -4.44 0.53 -1.83
C GLY A 85 -5.48 1.12 -2.78
N SER A 86 -5.24 2.30 -3.35
CA SER A 86 -6.07 2.85 -4.42
C SER A 86 -5.81 2.24 -5.80
N GLY A 87 -4.64 1.61 -5.99
CA GLY A 87 -4.24 1.03 -7.27
C GLY A 87 -3.49 1.99 -8.21
N GLY A 88 -3.36 3.26 -7.84
CA GLY A 88 -2.72 4.26 -8.69
C GLY A 88 -1.29 3.92 -9.07
N THR A 89 -0.47 3.52 -8.11
CA THR A 89 0.94 3.15 -8.33
C THR A 89 1.05 1.96 -9.29
N LEU A 90 0.34 0.86 -8.99
CA LEU A 90 0.42 -0.35 -9.81
C LEU A 90 -0.05 -0.10 -11.24
N THR A 91 -1.15 0.63 -11.40
CA THR A 91 -1.71 1.00 -12.71
C THR A 91 -0.76 1.91 -13.49
N GLY A 92 -0.32 3.01 -12.89
CA GLY A 92 0.50 4.00 -13.60
C GLY A 92 1.88 3.46 -13.97
N VAL A 93 2.58 2.84 -13.01
CA VAL A 93 3.88 2.20 -13.27
C VAL A 93 3.74 1.04 -14.26
N GLY A 94 2.72 0.18 -14.06
CA GLY A 94 2.47 -0.96 -14.91
C GLY A 94 2.25 -0.57 -16.37
N LYS A 95 1.40 0.42 -16.63
CA LYS A 95 1.18 0.97 -17.97
C LYS A 95 2.47 1.50 -18.59
N TYR A 96 3.24 2.26 -17.84
CA TYR A 96 4.49 2.82 -18.33
C TYR A 96 5.53 1.74 -18.66
N LEU A 97 5.74 0.80 -17.75
CA LEU A 97 6.73 -0.27 -17.95
C LEU A 97 6.34 -1.19 -19.09
N LYS A 98 5.07 -1.59 -19.20
CA LYS A 98 4.58 -2.40 -20.33
C LYS A 98 4.65 -1.65 -21.67
N MET A 99 4.47 -0.34 -21.68
CA MET A 99 4.70 0.50 -22.87
C MET A 99 6.17 0.44 -23.31
N LYS A 100 7.12 0.39 -22.38
CA LYS A 100 8.57 0.27 -22.67
C LYS A 100 8.97 -1.14 -23.07
N ASN A 101 8.48 -2.13 -22.36
CA ASN A 101 8.73 -3.55 -22.63
C ASN A 101 7.50 -4.38 -22.20
N PRO A 102 6.69 -4.89 -23.15
CA PRO A 102 5.50 -5.67 -22.84
C PRO A 102 5.76 -6.97 -22.07
N SER A 103 7.00 -7.47 -22.05
CA SER A 103 7.37 -8.71 -21.33
C SER A 103 7.57 -8.51 -19.83
N ILE A 104 7.65 -7.27 -19.34
CA ILE A 104 7.78 -6.97 -17.91
C ILE A 104 6.52 -7.46 -17.20
N LYS A 105 6.70 -8.24 -16.14
CA LYS A 105 5.60 -8.72 -15.31
C LYS A 105 5.20 -7.71 -14.25
N ILE A 106 3.92 -7.44 -14.16
CA ILE A 106 3.32 -6.59 -13.13
C ILE A 106 2.61 -7.47 -12.12
N VAL A 107 3.10 -7.47 -10.90
CA VAL A 107 2.58 -8.32 -9.82
C VAL A 107 1.89 -7.46 -8.76
N CYS A 108 0.62 -7.74 -8.56
CA CYS A 108 -0.19 -7.15 -7.51
C CYS A 108 0.01 -7.90 -6.20
N VAL A 109 0.17 -7.18 -5.10
CA VAL A 109 0.19 -7.77 -3.75
C VAL A 109 -1.07 -7.37 -3.02
N GLU A 110 -1.74 -8.35 -2.42
CA GLU A 110 -2.91 -8.14 -1.57
C GLU A 110 -2.85 -8.96 -0.28
N PRO A 111 -3.55 -8.52 0.80
CA PRO A 111 -3.61 -9.29 2.03
C PRO A 111 -4.30 -10.64 1.81
N SER A 112 -3.72 -11.75 2.29
CA SER A 112 -4.33 -13.07 2.21
C SER A 112 -5.66 -13.15 2.96
N GLU A 113 -5.81 -12.34 4.01
CA GLU A 113 -7.03 -12.24 4.82
C GLU A 113 -8.17 -11.49 4.08
N SER A 114 -7.84 -10.76 3.02
CA SER A 114 -8.78 -9.92 2.25
C SER A 114 -8.42 -9.90 0.77
N ALA A 115 -8.40 -11.06 0.13
CA ALA A 115 -7.90 -11.30 -1.22
C ALA A 115 -8.96 -10.99 -2.30
N VAL A 116 -9.51 -9.77 -2.29
CA VAL A 116 -10.65 -9.37 -3.14
C VAL A 116 -10.27 -9.25 -4.62
N ILE A 117 -9.02 -8.83 -4.93
CA ILE A 117 -8.56 -8.67 -6.32
C ILE A 117 -8.44 -10.03 -7.00
N SER A 118 -8.02 -11.07 -6.26
CA SER A 118 -7.97 -12.45 -6.77
C SER A 118 -9.29 -13.22 -6.65
N GLY A 119 -10.40 -12.54 -6.33
CA GLY A 119 -11.74 -13.14 -6.28
C GLY A 119 -12.11 -13.77 -4.93
N GLY A 120 -11.29 -13.56 -3.89
CA GLY A 120 -11.57 -13.98 -2.53
C GLY A 120 -12.53 -13.04 -1.79
N SER A 121 -12.74 -13.33 -0.51
CA SER A 121 -13.65 -12.56 0.35
C SER A 121 -12.94 -11.41 1.04
N LEU A 122 -13.71 -10.36 1.36
CA LEU A 122 -13.30 -9.30 2.27
C LEU A 122 -13.03 -9.87 3.66
N GLY A 123 -11.92 -9.49 4.27
CA GLY A 123 -11.55 -9.87 5.63
C GLY A 123 -10.78 -8.79 6.37
N SER A 124 -10.56 -9.00 7.66
CA SER A 124 -9.81 -8.07 8.50
C SER A 124 -8.31 -8.39 8.45
N HIS A 125 -7.50 -7.38 8.18
CA HIS A 125 -6.03 -7.47 8.17
C HIS A 125 -5.41 -6.22 8.79
N LYS A 126 -4.10 -6.26 9.08
CA LYS A 126 -3.35 -5.16 9.70
C LYS A 126 -2.30 -4.54 8.76
N ILE A 127 -2.29 -4.87 7.48
CA ILE A 127 -1.43 -4.26 6.47
C ILE A 127 -2.04 -2.91 6.07
N GLN A 128 -1.78 -1.87 6.86
CA GLN A 128 -2.38 -0.55 6.68
C GLN A 128 -2.04 0.04 5.31
N GLY A 129 -3.05 0.65 4.65
CA GLY A 129 -2.91 1.31 3.35
C GLY A 129 -3.12 0.41 2.13
N THR A 130 -3.35 -0.89 2.34
CA THR A 130 -3.61 -1.89 1.29
C THR A 130 -4.94 -2.60 1.52
N GLY A 131 -5.38 -3.40 0.57
CA GLY A 131 -6.56 -4.25 0.70
C GLY A 131 -7.82 -3.46 1.09
N PRO A 132 -8.30 -2.51 0.27
CA PRO A 132 -9.42 -1.65 0.63
C PRO A 132 -10.76 -2.41 0.76
N GLY A 133 -10.79 -3.68 0.36
CA GLY A 133 -11.97 -4.54 0.43
C GLY A 133 -12.90 -4.41 -0.77
N PHE A 134 -12.45 -3.72 -1.81
CA PHE A 134 -13.12 -3.59 -3.10
C PHE A 134 -12.08 -3.34 -4.20
N ILE A 135 -12.46 -3.42 -5.46
CA ILE A 135 -11.60 -3.06 -6.60
C ILE A 135 -11.78 -1.57 -6.88
N PRO A 136 -10.77 -0.71 -6.63
CA PRO A 136 -10.86 0.73 -6.91
C PRO A 136 -11.02 1.00 -8.41
N GLU A 137 -11.75 2.05 -8.78
CA GLU A 137 -12.02 2.41 -10.17
C GLU A 137 -10.73 2.75 -10.96
N VAL A 138 -9.74 3.37 -10.28
CA VAL A 138 -8.46 3.71 -10.91
C VAL A 138 -7.52 2.52 -11.08
N LEU A 139 -7.84 1.35 -10.49
CA LEU A 139 -7.08 0.13 -10.67
C LEU A 139 -7.42 -0.51 -12.03
N ASP A 140 -6.50 -0.43 -12.96
CA ASP A 140 -6.61 -1.15 -14.22
C ASP A 140 -6.09 -2.58 -14.05
N THR A 141 -7.01 -3.51 -13.86
CA THR A 141 -6.66 -4.93 -13.66
C THR A 141 -6.05 -5.58 -14.90
N SER A 142 -6.21 -4.98 -16.08
CA SER A 142 -5.65 -5.52 -17.33
C SER A 142 -4.12 -5.43 -17.40
N VAL A 143 -3.50 -4.58 -16.57
CA VAL A 143 -2.04 -4.51 -16.49
C VAL A 143 -1.44 -5.58 -15.58
N ILE A 144 -2.25 -6.25 -14.76
CA ILE A 144 -1.81 -7.22 -13.76
C ILE A 144 -1.59 -8.58 -14.43
N ASP A 145 -0.37 -9.09 -14.35
CA ASP A 145 -0.05 -10.43 -14.84
C ASP A 145 -0.27 -11.50 -13.76
N GLU A 146 -0.12 -11.11 -12.48
CA GLU A 146 -0.24 -12.04 -11.35
C GLU A 146 -0.66 -11.30 -10.09
N VAL A 147 -1.39 -12.01 -9.21
CA VAL A 147 -1.70 -11.53 -7.85
C VAL A 147 -1.04 -12.49 -6.84
N VAL A 148 -0.26 -11.92 -5.91
CA VAL A 148 0.39 -12.66 -4.82
C VAL A 148 -0.20 -12.23 -3.50
N THR A 149 -0.68 -13.19 -2.71
CA THR A 149 -1.20 -12.91 -1.38
C THR A 149 -0.11 -12.97 -0.31
N VAL A 150 -0.19 -12.05 0.66
CA VAL A 150 0.72 -11.98 1.81
C VAL A 150 -0.11 -11.76 3.07
N SER A 151 0.13 -12.55 4.10
CA SER A 151 -0.56 -12.38 5.38
C SER A 151 -0.02 -11.18 6.17
N THR A 152 -0.82 -10.71 7.11
CA THR A 152 -0.40 -9.67 8.08
C THR A 152 0.88 -10.07 8.79
N GLU A 153 1.00 -11.33 9.20
CA GLU A 153 2.18 -11.84 9.92
C GLU A 153 3.42 -11.83 9.03
N GLU A 154 3.33 -12.39 7.82
CA GLU A 154 4.43 -12.36 6.84
C GLU A 154 4.93 -10.93 6.57
N ALA A 155 3.99 -9.99 6.43
CA ALA A 155 4.31 -8.57 6.18
C ALA A 155 5.07 -7.94 7.36
N MET A 156 4.63 -8.20 8.59
CA MET A 156 5.28 -7.66 9.80
C MET A 156 6.65 -8.30 10.07
N VAL A 157 6.76 -9.61 9.91
CA VAL A 157 8.04 -10.32 10.02
C VAL A 157 9.05 -9.76 9.02
N MET A 158 8.63 -9.56 7.77
CA MET A 158 9.52 -9.04 6.73
C MET A 158 9.90 -7.57 6.98
N ALA A 159 8.98 -6.72 7.44
CA ALA A 159 9.32 -5.34 7.80
C ALA A 159 10.37 -5.28 8.93
N ARG A 160 10.26 -6.15 9.95
CA ARG A 160 11.26 -6.26 11.02
C ARG A 160 12.61 -6.77 10.51
N ARG A 161 12.62 -7.73 9.59
CA ARG A 161 13.83 -8.23 8.95
C ARG A 161 14.53 -7.15 8.15
N LEU A 162 13.81 -6.41 7.33
CA LEU A 162 14.35 -5.28 6.56
C LEU A 162 15.04 -4.25 7.47
N ALA A 163 14.44 -3.93 8.61
CA ALA A 163 15.04 -3.01 9.56
C ALA A 163 16.34 -3.56 10.19
N ARG A 164 16.36 -4.85 10.56
CA ARG A 164 17.49 -5.46 11.29
C ARG A 164 18.61 -5.94 10.37
N GLU A 165 18.27 -6.49 9.21
CA GLU A 165 19.21 -7.13 8.30
C GLU A 165 19.74 -6.16 7.23
N GLU A 166 18.90 -5.20 6.79
CA GLU A 166 19.23 -4.27 5.69
C GLU A 166 19.33 -2.80 6.14
N GLY A 167 18.99 -2.48 7.41
CA GLY A 167 18.98 -1.11 7.91
C GLY A 167 17.83 -0.26 7.34
N LEU A 168 16.81 -0.88 6.77
CA LEU A 168 15.68 -0.20 6.13
C LEU A 168 14.47 -0.18 7.05
N LEU A 169 14.29 0.93 7.77
CA LEU A 169 13.12 1.14 8.64
C LEU A 169 11.89 1.51 7.80
N VAL A 170 11.10 0.51 7.44
CA VAL A 170 9.96 0.64 6.52
C VAL A 170 8.64 0.21 7.15
N GLY A 171 7.52 0.62 6.54
CA GLY A 171 6.18 0.28 7.00
C GLY A 171 5.74 -1.15 6.66
N ILE A 172 4.59 -1.56 7.22
CA ILE A 172 4.04 -2.92 7.10
C ILE A 172 3.80 -3.31 5.64
N SER A 173 3.26 -2.39 4.82
CA SER A 173 3.01 -2.66 3.40
C SER A 173 4.30 -2.84 2.58
N SER A 174 5.41 -2.22 3.00
CA SER A 174 6.73 -2.46 2.41
C SER A 174 7.21 -3.88 2.72
N GLY A 175 6.99 -4.35 3.95
CA GLY A 175 7.23 -5.74 4.33
C GLY A 175 6.39 -6.72 3.49
N ALA A 176 5.13 -6.41 3.24
CA ALA A 176 4.28 -7.22 2.35
C ALA A 176 4.84 -7.29 0.93
N ASN A 177 5.27 -6.17 0.39
CA ASN A 177 5.88 -6.11 -0.93
C ASN A 177 7.12 -7.00 -1.03
N VAL A 178 8.05 -6.90 -0.06
CA VAL A 178 9.28 -7.71 -0.08
C VAL A 178 8.99 -9.19 0.18
N ALA A 179 8.02 -9.51 1.04
CA ALA A 179 7.59 -10.90 1.22
C ALA A 179 7.10 -11.52 -0.09
N ALA A 180 6.32 -10.77 -0.87
CA ALA A 180 5.91 -11.19 -2.21
C ALA A 180 7.10 -11.31 -3.17
N CYS A 181 8.03 -10.35 -3.17
CA CYS A 181 9.25 -10.42 -3.98
C CYS A 181 10.05 -11.69 -3.69
N ILE A 182 10.23 -12.06 -2.42
CA ILE A 182 10.95 -13.29 -2.04
C ILE A 182 10.20 -14.55 -2.51
N LYS A 183 8.86 -14.59 -2.35
CA LYS A 183 8.04 -15.70 -2.87
C LYS A 183 8.22 -15.89 -4.38
N ILE A 184 8.31 -14.79 -5.12
CA ILE A 184 8.50 -14.80 -6.57
C ILE A 184 9.93 -15.18 -6.94
N ALA A 185 10.93 -14.59 -6.28
CA ALA A 185 12.34 -14.82 -6.56
C ALA A 185 12.75 -16.29 -6.32
N ALA A 186 12.12 -16.96 -5.34
CA ALA A 186 12.38 -18.37 -5.03
C ALA A 186 11.83 -19.37 -6.07
N ARG A 187 11.10 -18.92 -7.08
CA ARG A 187 10.51 -19.81 -8.11
C ARG A 187 11.55 -20.14 -9.16
N GLU A 188 11.52 -21.38 -9.63
CA GLU A 188 12.32 -21.83 -10.77
C GLU A 188 12.17 -20.89 -11.98
N GLY A 189 13.29 -20.56 -12.63
CA GLY A 189 13.35 -19.69 -13.79
C GLY A 189 13.31 -18.19 -13.48
N ASN A 190 13.38 -17.79 -12.20
CA ASN A 190 13.49 -16.39 -11.79
C ASN A 190 14.90 -16.01 -11.32
N GLU A 191 15.87 -16.93 -11.41
CA GLU A 191 17.28 -16.67 -11.09
C GLU A 191 17.81 -15.53 -11.98
N GLY A 192 18.46 -14.56 -11.34
CA GLY A 192 19.05 -13.39 -12.01
C GLY A 192 18.06 -12.35 -12.50
N LYS A 193 16.75 -12.54 -12.27
CA LYS A 193 15.71 -11.55 -12.60
C LYS A 193 15.79 -10.33 -11.68
N MET A 194 15.63 -9.14 -12.28
CA MET A 194 15.52 -7.89 -11.54
C MET A 194 14.06 -7.65 -11.13
N ILE A 195 13.81 -7.75 -9.83
CA ILE A 195 12.49 -7.49 -9.23
C ILE A 195 12.55 -6.14 -8.53
N VAL A 196 11.68 -5.23 -8.92
CA VAL A 196 11.56 -3.88 -8.35
C VAL A 196 10.29 -3.76 -7.55
N THR A 197 10.38 -3.13 -6.37
CA THR A 197 9.22 -2.85 -5.52
C THR A 197 9.29 -1.44 -4.93
N ILE A 198 8.20 -1.03 -4.27
CA ILE A 198 8.04 0.28 -3.65
C ILE A 198 7.97 0.15 -2.13
N PHE A 199 8.60 1.07 -1.42
CA PHE A 199 8.43 1.28 0.01
C PHE A 199 7.58 2.54 0.26
N PRO A 200 6.25 2.39 0.44
CA PRO A 200 5.34 3.53 0.46
C PRO A 200 5.47 4.44 1.69
N SER A 201 5.99 3.91 2.79
CA SER A 201 6.11 4.64 4.05
C SER A 201 7.25 4.13 4.91
N ALA A 202 7.81 5.00 5.73
CA ALA A 202 8.80 4.68 6.73
C ALA A 202 8.16 4.04 7.99
N GLY A 203 8.93 3.29 8.75
CA GLY A 203 8.45 2.45 9.85
C GLY A 203 8.02 3.22 11.10
N GLU A 204 8.59 4.40 11.36
CA GLU A 204 8.24 5.24 12.51
C GLU A 204 6.76 5.65 12.55
N ARG A 205 6.06 5.64 11.41
CA ARG A 205 4.60 5.85 11.34
C ARG A 205 3.77 4.74 11.99
N TYR A 206 4.41 3.67 12.42
CA TYR A 206 3.77 2.45 12.93
C TYR A 206 4.17 2.11 14.37
N MET A 207 4.85 3.02 15.08
CA MET A 207 5.36 2.78 16.45
C MET A 207 4.26 2.34 17.43
N ASN A 208 3.03 2.82 17.25
CA ASN A 208 1.87 2.43 18.06
C ASN A 208 1.09 1.21 17.51
N SER A 209 1.62 0.53 16.48
CA SER A 209 1.02 -0.67 15.91
C SER A 209 1.68 -1.96 16.42
N ASP A 210 1.13 -3.11 16.01
CA ASP A 210 1.66 -4.44 16.33
C ASP A 210 3.04 -4.68 15.73
N LEU A 211 3.46 -3.90 14.73
CA LEU A 211 4.82 -3.98 14.17
C LEU A 211 5.89 -3.81 15.26
N PHE A 212 5.64 -2.92 16.22
CA PHE A 212 6.56 -2.59 17.31
C PHE A 212 6.15 -3.18 18.67
N ALA A 213 5.10 -4.01 18.75
CA ALA A 213 4.55 -4.47 20.02
C ALA A 213 5.59 -5.11 20.95
N LEU A 214 6.43 -6.02 20.42
CA LEU A 214 7.46 -6.69 21.21
C LEU A 214 8.51 -5.71 21.74
N VAL A 215 9.03 -4.82 20.89
CA VAL A 215 10.05 -3.84 21.31
C VAL A 215 9.46 -2.83 22.30
N ARG A 216 8.18 -2.48 22.14
CA ARG A 216 7.49 -1.61 23.11
C ARG A 216 7.43 -2.26 24.49
N GLU A 217 7.00 -3.52 24.56
CA GLU A 217 6.98 -4.31 25.80
C GLU A 217 8.36 -4.42 26.45
N GLU A 218 9.40 -4.68 25.63
CA GLU A 218 10.79 -4.67 26.11
C GLU A 218 11.17 -3.32 26.73
N CYS A 219 10.89 -2.21 26.05
CA CYS A 219 11.20 -0.87 26.53
C CYS A 219 10.43 -0.49 27.82
N GLU A 220 9.16 -0.87 27.91
CA GLU A 220 8.32 -0.61 29.09
C GLU A 220 8.82 -1.39 30.33
N ASN A 221 9.45 -2.53 30.13
CA ASN A 221 10.01 -3.38 31.19
C ASN A 221 11.50 -3.11 31.51
N MET A 222 12.14 -2.16 30.83
CA MET A 222 13.53 -1.79 31.14
C MET A 222 13.63 -1.16 32.53
N THR A 223 14.60 -1.63 33.31
CA THR A 223 14.93 -1.09 34.64
C THR A 223 16.34 -0.51 34.64
N PHE A 224 16.59 0.45 35.54
CA PHE A 224 17.91 1.06 35.73
C PHE A 224 18.87 0.14 36.44
#